data_c89a210e53c2952bfecfe2b1ba11b204
#
_entry.id   c89a210e53c2952bfecfe2b1ba11b204
#
_cell.length_a   1.000
_cell.length_b   1.000
_cell.length_c   1.000
_cell.angle_alpha   90.00
_cell.angle_beta   90.00
_cell.angle_gamma   90.00
#
_symmetry.space_group_name_H-M   'P 1'
#
loop_
_entity.id
_entity.type
_entity.pdbx_description
1 polymer ?
#
loop_
_entity_poly.entity_id
_entity_poly.type
_entity_poly.pdbx_seq_one_letter_code
_entity_poly.pdbx_strand_id
1 'polypeptide(L)'
;MVGSFRPQAAAIHSGANIRRRRKCYRCGSNRSQITYHTVQCFERKLEPRDWSRFMIYARRIRQFTYEDLGHAPKLSTAALAEISETRTSLSLLPRLREFTYITAFPTQRRFAVLFMNESVRRFTFRLDDEPEPLRPFFDNIPARMPHLMVLDLRTSRSASSIEKDFVHLLSELPCLEKVVLPLYHVTDSIMGALAKLPNLGVIEFQYLQDQGIGDKADVENFDPHVTEDGFPVLWDLSLSAHLSKFIPVLVDTLAPAAKNLTSLYLHAISVKSEASVHEYFTAVGENFPLIKSIYMEALPGSTMSTQWSGVEPQFEALTLDTLKPLLDCPHLTTFALMYPIPLCLTLDDLETMTSQWPTLEVLDLNKEPVILGSALGTRPNLTLRALLPFVQNCPNLRKLGLYLDATEADLPSASEIPRPFTKLTDLNVGISSIGDPQAVALFLSRVCPAHCNIEAGVRWSDVQSFVDGTSRAVIQDRFSSWDEVNSYLPLSVKLRHEEKAVRDDLEREVEDLRVRNAILAEKSAMGLKGDGDKGCVIA
;
A
#
# COMPACT_ATOMS: atom_id res chain seq x y z
N MET A 1 22.04 3.79 8.08
CA MET A 1 22.63 2.96 7.01
C MET A 1 22.42 1.51 7.36
N VAL A 2 21.38 0.90 6.83
CA VAL A 2 21.08 -0.53 7.01
C VAL A 2 21.76 -1.24 5.83
N GLY A 3 22.91 -1.84 6.08
CA GLY A 3 23.64 -2.60 5.08
C GLY A 3 22.95 -3.95 4.86
N SER A 4 22.20 -4.10 3.78
CA SER A 4 21.77 -5.40 3.31
C SER A 4 23.00 -6.18 2.85
N PHE A 5 23.24 -7.33 3.48
CA PHE A 5 24.36 -8.17 3.13
C PHE A 5 24.00 -9.08 1.96
N ARG A 6 24.59 -8.82 0.79
CA ARG A 6 24.49 -9.75 -0.34
C ARG A 6 25.52 -10.87 -0.15
N PRO A 7 25.19 -12.14 -0.43
CA PRO A 7 26.09 -13.28 -0.23
C PRO A 7 27.49 -13.14 -0.87
N GLN A 8 27.60 -12.31 -1.91
CA GLN A 8 28.88 -12.04 -2.59
C GLN A 8 29.96 -11.43 -1.69
N ALA A 9 29.60 -10.55 -0.75
CA ALA A 9 30.58 -9.86 0.08
C ALA A 9 31.23 -10.75 1.14
N ALA A 10 30.51 -11.75 1.67
CA ALA A 10 31.05 -12.66 2.69
C ALA A 10 32.11 -13.60 2.12
N ALA A 11 31.90 -14.11 0.92
CA ALA A 11 32.80 -15.07 0.30
C ALA A 11 34.10 -14.41 -0.24
N ILE A 12 34.03 -13.15 -0.69
CA ILE A 12 35.21 -12.41 -1.16
C ILE A 12 36.19 -12.13 -0.02
N HIS A 13 35.70 -12.00 1.22
CA HIS A 13 36.56 -11.70 2.38
C HIS A 13 37.06 -12.95 3.12
N SER A 14 36.52 -14.15 2.85
CA SER A 14 36.94 -15.39 3.52
C SER A 14 38.25 -15.99 2.97
N GLY A 15 38.75 -15.50 1.83
CA GLY A 15 39.92 -16.07 1.17
C GLY A 15 39.64 -17.38 0.42
N ALA A 16 38.39 -17.88 0.45
CA ALA A 16 37.96 -18.99 -0.38
C ALA A 16 37.53 -18.43 -1.75
N ASN A 17 38.21 -18.82 -2.80
CA ASN A 17 37.82 -18.43 -4.15
C ASN A 17 36.46 -19.06 -4.50
N ILE A 18 35.57 -18.23 -5.05
CA ILE A 18 34.24 -18.68 -5.52
C ILE A 18 34.30 -18.88 -7.02
N ARG A 19 34.06 -20.09 -7.47
CA ARG A 19 33.94 -20.42 -8.88
C ARG A 19 32.50 -20.23 -9.37
N ARG A 20 32.31 -19.38 -10.37
CA ARG A 20 31.02 -19.18 -11.03
C ARG A 20 30.85 -20.27 -12.11
N ARG A 21 29.80 -21.09 -12.00
CA ARG A 21 29.39 -22.05 -13.03
C ARG A 21 28.03 -21.66 -13.58
N ARG A 22 27.89 -21.64 -14.91
CA ARG A 22 26.57 -21.51 -15.56
C ARG A 22 25.92 -22.89 -15.57
N LYS A 23 24.80 -23.04 -14.92
CA LYS A 23 23.94 -24.23 -15.05
C LYS A 23 22.68 -23.84 -15.81
N CYS A 24 22.27 -24.71 -16.73
CA CYS A 24 21.03 -24.59 -17.48
C CYS A 24 19.93 -25.30 -16.70
N TYR A 25 18.88 -24.59 -16.31
CA TYR A 25 17.67 -25.16 -15.72
C TYR A 25 16.51 -24.95 -16.70
N ARG A 26 15.73 -26.00 -16.97
CA ARG A 26 14.44 -25.86 -17.65
C ARG A 26 13.42 -25.42 -16.59
N CYS A 27 12.94 -24.21 -16.67
CA CYS A 27 11.79 -23.76 -15.90
C CYS A 27 10.51 -24.27 -16.56
N GLY A 28 9.56 -24.72 -15.73
CA GLY A 28 8.39 -25.48 -16.13
C GLY A 28 7.51 -24.86 -17.21
N SER A 29 6.70 -25.70 -17.83
CA SER A 29 5.59 -25.52 -18.78
C SER A 29 5.79 -24.70 -20.07
N ASN A 30 6.76 -23.81 -20.21
CA ASN A 30 7.02 -23.12 -21.48
C ASN A 30 8.36 -23.57 -22.09
N ARG A 31 8.31 -24.39 -23.13
CA ARG A 31 9.47 -25.06 -23.76
C ARG A 31 10.49 -24.14 -24.47
N SER A 32 10.28 -22.82 -24.47
CA SER A 32 11.06 -21.88 -25.29
C SER A 32 12.00 -20.94 -24.52
N GLN A 33 11.97 -20.88 -23.18
CA GLN A 33 12.91 -20.03 -22.43
C GLN A 33 13.92 -20.86 -21.64
N ILE A 34 15.18 -20.88 -22.12
CA ILE A 34 16.32 -21.41 -21.38
C ILE A 34 16.94 -20.27 -20.56
N THR A 35 16.70 -20.29 -19.24
CA THR A 35 17.29 -19.29 -18.34
C THR A 35 18.60 -19.82 -17.78
N TYR A 36 19.69 -19.08 -18.00
CA TYR A 36 21.01 -19.39 -17.45
C TYR A 36 21.17 -18.71 -16.08
N HIS A 37 21.29 -19.48 -15.03
CA HIS A 37 21.61 -18.97 -13.70
C HIS A 37 23.10 -19.14 -13.39
N THR A 38 23.72 -18.10 -12.86
CA THR A 38 25.09 -18.17 -12.36
C THR A 38 25.06 -18.79 -10.95
N VAL A 39 25.58 -20.01 -10.84
CA VAL A 39 25.66 -20.74 -9.57
C VAL A 39 27.06 -20.63 -9.00
N GLN A 40 27.15 -20.28 -7.73
CA GLN A 40 28.41 -20.13 -6.98
C GLN A 40 28.73 -21.41 -6.19
N CYS A 41 29.94 -21.89 -6.32
CA CYS A 41 30.50 -23.02 -5.58
C CYS A 41 31.85 -22.60 -4.97
N PHE A 42 32.25 -23.25 -3.88
CA PHE A 42 33.61 -23.12 -3.38
C PHE A 42 34.59 -23.85 -4.32
N GLU A 43 35.79 -23.30 -4.51
CA GLU A 43 36.85 -23.92 -5.32
C GLU A 43 37.56 -25.07 -4.57
N ARG A 44 37.58 -24.98 -3.26
CA ARG A 44 38.15 -25.97 -2.34
C ARG A 44 37.22 -26.16 -1.15
N LYS A 45 37.48 -27.21 -0.37
CA LYS A 45 36.83 -27.41 0.92
C LYS A 45 37.12 -26.25 1.86
N LEU A 46 36.15 -25.90 2.68
CA LEU A 46 36.30 -24.87 3.71
C LEU A 46 37.10 -25.44 4.88
N GLU A 47 38.06 -24.66 5.38
CA GLU A 47 38.93 -25.00 6.48
C GLU A 47 38.62 -24.17 7.74
N PRO A 48 39.04 -24.58 8.94
CA PRO A 48 38.79 -23.84 10.20
C PRO A 48 39.25 -22.37 10.16
N ARG A 49 40.30 -22.06 9.40
CA ARG A 49 40.80 -20.68 9.23
C ARG A 49 39.82 -19.79 8.45
N ASP A 50 39.07 -20.35 7.49
CA ASP A 50 38.07 -19.63 6.72
C ASP A 50 36.91 -19.23 7.64
N TRP A 51 36.51 -20.15 8.52
CA TRP A 51 35.48 -19.91 9.53
C TRP A 51 35.89 -18.88 10.58
N SER A 52 37.16 -18.95 11.07
CA SER A 52 37.67 -17.97 12.04
C SER A 52 37.58 -16.54 11.47
N ARG A 53 37.95 -16.36 10.20
CA ARG A 53 37.86 -15.07 9.51
C ARG A 53 36.40 -14.66 9.27
N PHE A 54 35.55 -15.59 8.83
CA PHE A 54 34.12 -15.34 8.60
C PHE A 54 33.43 -14.85 9.88
N MET A 55 33.70 -15.50 11.02
CA MET A 55 33.05 -15.19 12.30
C MET A 55 33.32 -13.76 12.80
N ILE A 56 34.44 -13.15 12.42
CA ILE A 56 34.73 -11.74 12.74
C ILE A 56 33.64 -10.81 12.13
N TYR A 57 33.22 -11.09 10.91
CA TYR A 57 32.20 -10.31 10.19
C TYR A 57 30.79 -10.78 10.55
N ALA A 58 30.58 -12.08 10.69
CA ALA A 58 29.30 -12.69 11.02
C ALA A 58 28.64 -12.12 12.29
N ARG A 59 29.47 -11.76 13.30
CA ARG A 59 29.00 -11.11 14.54
C ARG A 59 28.43 -9.70 14.35
N ARG A 60 28.67 -9.06 13.19
CA ARG A 60 28.17 -7.71 12.87
C ARG A 60 26.87 -7.74 12.08
N ILE A 61 26.53 -8.89 11.48
CA ILE A 61 25.35 -9.04 10.64
C ILE A 61 24.10 -9.05 11.52
N ARG A 62 23.13 -8.21 11.16
CA ARG A 62 21.81 -8.09 11.80
C ARG A 62 20.68 -8.51 10.89
N GLN A 63 20.89 -8.41 9.59
CA GLN A 63 19.93 -8.74 8.55
C GLN A 63 20.61 -9.62 7.51
N PHE A 64 19.95 -10.71 7.11
CA PHE A 64 20.41 -11.62 6.09
C PHE A 64 19.26 -12.01 5.18
N THR A 65 19.45 -11.77 3.89
CA THR A 65 18.50 -12.12 2.84
C THR A 65 19.16 -13.11 1.88
N TYR A 66 18.53 -14.26 1.71
CA TYR A 66 18.83 -15.24 0.68
C TYR A 66 17.61 -15.37 -0.23
N GLU A 67 17.76 -14.94 -1.46
CA GLU A 67 16.74 -15.04 -2.50
C GLU A 67 17.36 -15.68 -3.74
N ASP A 68 16.79 -16.79 -4.20
CA ASP A 68 17.21 -17.44 -5.41
C ASP A 68 16.22 -17.26 -6.57
N LEU A 69 15.21 -16.41 -6.38
CA LEU A 69 14.30 -15.96 -7.44
C LEU A 69 14.99 -14.88 -8.28
N GLY A 70 14.98 -15.02 -9.60
CA GLY A 70 15.54 -14.03 -10.51
C GLY A 70 16.99 -14.25 -10.93
N HIS A 71 17.70 -13.19 -11.32
CA HIS A 71 19.03 -13.22 -11.95
C HIS A 71 20.20 -13.11 -10.97
N ALA A 72 19.94 -13.00 -9.67
CA ALA A 72 21.02 -12.91 -8.67
C ALA A 72 21.86 -14.20 -8.64
N PRO A 73 23.19 -14.10 -8.36
CA PRO A 73 24.03 -15.28 -8.22
C PRO A 73 23.57 -16.14 -7.04
N LYS A 74 23.34 -17.43 -7.27
CA LYS A 74 22.81 -18.38 -6.30
C LYS A 74 23.91 -19.25 -5.74
N LEU A 75 23.81 -19.63 -4.45
CA LEU A 75 24.65 -20.70 -3.91
C LEU A 75 24.18 -22.07 -4.42
N SER A 76 25.11 -22.92 -4.80
CA SER A 76 24.78 -24.30 -5.14
C SER A 76 24.37 -25.08 -3.90
N THR A 77 23.55 -26.13 -4.08
CA THR A 77 23.25 -27.09 -3.02
C THR A 77 24.53 -27.68 -2.42
N ALA A 78 25.56 -27.92 -3.26
CA ALA A 78 26.86 -28.39 -2.79
C ALA A 78 27.59 -27.36 -1.92
N ALA A 79 27.48 -26.06 -2.23
CA ALA A 79 28.06 -25.02 -1.38
C ALA A 79 27.34 -24.91 -0.03
N LEU A 80 26.00 -25.01 -0.03
CA LEU A 80 25.22 -25.02 1.20
C LEU A 80 25.51 -26.28 2.05
N ALA A 81 25.68 -27.43 1.43
CA ALA A 81 26.09 -28.66 2.12
C ALA A 81 27.49 -28.51 2.70
N GLU A 82 28.48 -28.00 1.95
CA GLU A 82 29.83 -27.72 2.43
C GLU A 82 29.82 -26.79 3.66
N ILE A 83 29.01 -25.71 3.63
CA ILE A 83 28.79 -24.84 4.79
C ILE A 83 28.25 -25.65 5.99
N SER A 84 27.27 -26.51 5.76
CA SER A 84 26.64 -27.31 6.81
C SER A 84 27.62 -28.29 7.46
N GLU A 85 28.47 -28.91 6.64
CA GLU A 85 29.41 -29.96 7.11
C GLU A 85 30.63 -29.39 7.80
N THR A 86 31.13 -28.23 7.37
CA THR A 86 32.41 -27.69 7.82
C THR A 86 32.31 -26.59 8.87
N ARG A 87 31.10 -26.10 9.15
CA ARG A 87 30.89 -25.02 10.14
C ARG A 87 31.45 -25.38 11.52
N THR A 88 32.08 -24.42 12.14
CA THR A 88 32.67 -24.56 13.48
C THR A 88 31.76 -24.06 14.60
N SER A 89 30.60 -23.46 14.25
CA SER A 89 29.61 -22.95 15.19
C SER A 89 28.20 -23.35 14.74
N LEU A 90 27.32 -23.62 15.70
CA LEU A 90 25.90 -23.90 15.43
C LEU A 90 25.21 -22.69 14.84
N SER A 91 25.52 -21.49 15.35
CA SER A 91 24.98 -20.23 14.84
C SER A 91 25.99 -19.57 13.92
N LEU A 92 25.69 -19.52 12.62
CA LEU A 92 26.54 -18.87 11.64
C LEU A 92 26.49 -17.34 11.77
N LEU A 93 25.34 -16.78 12.12
CA LEU A 93 25.10 -15.35 12.25
C LEU A 93 24.51 -15.04 13.64
N PRO A 94 25.32 -15.08 14.71
CA PRO A 94 24.83 -15.12 16.10
C PRO A 94 24.07 -13.88 16.57
N ARG A 95 24.11 -12.80 15.82
CA ARG A 95 23.39 -11.55 16.12
C ARG A 95 22.35 -11.19 15.06
N LEU A 96 21.94 -12.16 14.24
CA LEU A 96 20.93 -11.98 13.21
C LEU A 96 19.57 -11.67 13.84
N ARG A 97 18.93 -10.59 13.38
CA ARG A 97 17.59 -10.16 13.84
C ARG A 97 16.52 -10.33 12.78
N GLU A 98 16.89 -10.09 11.53
CA GLU A 98 15.99 -10.21 10.38
C GLU A 98 16.54 -11.25 9.42
N PHE A 99 15.73 -12.24 9.12
CA PHE A 99 16.10 -13.36 8.29
C PHE A 99 15.06 -13.57 7.18
N THR A 100 15.48 -13.44 5.94
CA THR A 100 14.67 -13.75 4.76
C THR A 100 15.31 -14.91 4.02
N TYR A 101 14.52 -15.98 3.77
CA TYR A 101 14.97 -17.15 3.06
C TYR A 101 13.93 -17.58 2.02
N ILE A 102 14.10 -17.12 0.78
CA ILE A 102 13.22 -17.37 -0.34
C ILE A 102 13.97 -18.22 -1.36
N THR A 103 13.51 -19.43 -1.58
CA THR A 103 14.10 -20.36 -2.54
C THR A 103 13.02 -21.00 -3.41
N ALA A 104 13.30 -21.16 -4.71
CA ALA A 104 12.48 -21.93 -5.61
C ALA A 104 12.74 -23.44 -5.55
N PHE A 105 13.73 -23.88 -4.74
CA PHE A 105 14.14 -25.28 -4.68
C PHE A 105 13.83 -25.87 -3.31
N PRO A 106 12.88 -26.81 -3.19
CA PRO A 106 12.50 -27.45 -1.92
C PRO A 106 13.70 -28.05 -1.18
N THR A 107 14.60 -28.71 -1.94
CA THR A 107 15.83 -29.31 -1.39
C THR A 107 16.78 -28.31 -0.74
N GLN A 108 16.67 -27.04 -1.04
CA GLN A 108 17.47 -25.97 -0.42
C GLN A 108 16.80 -25.38 0.82
N ARG A 109 15.47 -25.49 0.98
CA ARG A 109 14.75 -24.96 2.16
C ARG A 109 15.33 -25.47 3.48
N ARG A 110 15.73 -26.74 3.55
CA ARG A 110 16.36 -27.34 4.74
C ARG A 110 17.61 -26.58 5.22
N PHE A 111 18.30 -25.86 4.35
CA PHE A 111 19.49 -25.09 4.72
C PHE A 111 19.16 -23.76 5.42
N ALA A 112 17.90 -23.31 5.41
CA ALA A 112 17.48 -22.16 6.21
C ALA A 112 17.84 -22.36 7.70
N VAL A 113 17.76 -23.59 8.19
CA VAL A 113 18.06 -23.99 9.57
C VAL A 113 19.48 -23.59 10.00
N LEU A 114 20.43 -23.45 9.06
CA LEU A 114 21.81 -23.02 9.34
C LEU A 114 21.91 -21.59 9.88
N PHE A 115 20.94 -20.74 9.53
CA PHE A 115 20.92 -19.32 9.86
C PHE A 115 19.93 -18.99 10.99
N MET A 116 19.04 -19.94 11.34
CA MET A 116 18.10 -19.78 12.45
C MET A 116 18.84 -19.75 13.78
N ASN A 117 18.52 -18.80 14.63
CA ASN A 117 19.04 -18.70 16.00
C ASN A 117 18.12 -17.86 16.88
N GLU A 118 18.32 -17.90 18.20
CA GLU A 118 17.48 -17.23 19.22
C GLU A 118 17.42 -15.70 19.12
N SER A 119 18.37 -15.07 18.42
CA SER A 119 18.39 -13.60 18.23
C SER A 119 17.44 -13.13 17.14
N VAL A 120 16.96 -14.02 16.27
CA VAL A 120 16.04 -13.68 15.17
C VAL A 120 14.70 -13.23 15.75
N ARG A 121 14.20 -12.11 15.22
CA ARG A 121 12.91 -11.49 15.59
C ARG A 121 11.95 -11.43 14.42
N ARG A 122 12.47 -11.41 13.19
CA ARG A 122 11.68 -11.39 11.96
C ARG A 122 12.15 -12.49 11.03
N PHE A 123 11.22 -13.32 10.57
CA PHE A 123 11.50 -14.39 9.63
C PHE A 123 10.53 -14.37 8.46
N THR A 124 11.08 -14.25 7.26
CA THR A 124 10.35 -14.34 5.98
C THR A 124 10.81 -15.60 5.27
N PHE A 125 9.87 -16.45 4.84
CA PHE A 125 10.21 -17.67 4.11
C PHE A 125 9.14 -18.02 3.07
N ARG A 126 9.56 -18.81 2.07
CA ARG A 126 8.69 -19.29 1.01
C ARG A 126 8.50 -20.79 1.07
N LEU A 127 7.26 -21.24 0.85
CA LEU A 127 6.91 -22.62 0.59
C LEU A 127 6.62 -22.80 -0.91
N ASP A 128 7.17 -23.87 -1.48
CA ASP A 128 6.95 -24.24 -2.86
C ASP A 128 5.73 -25.16 -3.00
N ASP A 129 5.28 -25.37 -4.25
CA ASP A 129 4.11 -26.19 -4.56
C ASP A 129 4.35 -27.72 -4.43
N GLU A 130 5.59 -28.16 -4.21
CA GLU A 130 5.90 -29.57 -4.05
C GLU A 130 5.42 -30.14 -2.69
N PRO A 131 4.84 -31.35 -2.68
CA PRO A 131 4.26 -31.96 -1.49
C PRO A 131 5.33 -32.57 -0.57
N GLU A 132 6.19 -31.76 0.04
CA GLU A 132 7.09 -32.21 1.10
C GLU A 132 6.42 -32.06 2.47
N PRO A 133 6.74 -32.96 3.45
CA PRO A 133 6.31 -32.81 4.83
C PRO A 133 6.80 -31.47 5.41
N LEU A 134 5.90 -30.60 5.84
CA LEU A 134 6.24 -29.28 6.39
C LEU A 134 6.62 -29.35 7.85
N ARG A 135 6.07 -30.32 8.58
CA ARG A 135 6.24 -30.44 10.03
C ARG A 135 7.71 -30.39 10.48
N PRO A 136 8.65 -31.15 9.88
CA PRO A 136 10.04 -31.12 10.31
C PRO A 136 10.72 -29.76 10.11
N PHE A 137 10.27 -28.98 9.11
CA PHE A 137 10.77 -27.63 8.89
C PHE A 137 10.16 -26.66 9.90
N PHE A 138 8.85 -26.74 10.13
CA PHE A 138 8.13 -25.88 11.06
C PHE A 138 8.58 -26.09 12.50
N ASP A 139 8.83 -27.31 12.93
CA ASP A 139 9.32 -27.61 14.28
C ASP A 139 10.69 -26.97 14.58
N ASN A 140 11.53 -26.74 13.55
CA ASN A 140 12.79 -26.03 13.71
C ASN A 140 12.62 -24.53 13.97
N ILE A 141 11.51 -23.92 13.59
CA ILE A 141 11.27 -22.48 13.73
C ILE A 141 11.19 -22.10 15.22
N PRO A 142 10.25 -22.60 16.03
CA PRO A 142 10.19 -22.27 17.45
C PRO A 142 11.39 -22.81 18.24
N ALA A 143 11.90 -24.00 17.88
CA ALA A 143 13.05 -24.58 18.56
C ALA A 143 14.32 -23.73 18.43
N ARG A 144 14.49 -22.98 17.37
CA ARG A 144 15.67 -22.15 17.10
C ARG A 144 15.44 -20.66 17.20
N MET A 145 14.21 -20.21 17.02
CA MET A 145 13.79 -18.80 17.03
C MET A 145 12.64 -18.58 18.02
N PRO A 146 12.79 -18.94 19.33
CA PRO A 146 11.69 -18.90 20.29
C PRO A 146 11.14 -17.50 20.57
N HIS A 147 11.88 -16.47 20.20
CA HIS A 147 11.50 -15.07 20.40
C HIS A 147 11.11 -14.38 19.10
N LEU A 148 10.58 -15.13 18.15
CA LEU A 148 10.12 -14.59 16.88
C LEU A 148 8.91 -13.66 17.09
N MET A 149 9.00 -12.44 16.56
CA MET A 149 7.98 -11.39 16.67
C MET A 149 7.22 -11.21 15.37
N VAL A 150 7.87 -11.41 14.23
CA VAL A 150 7.27 -11.22 12.90
C VAL A 150 7.50 -12.48 12.07
N LEU A 151 6.42 -13.07 11.59
CA LEU A 151 6.41 -14.20 10.66
C LEU A 151 5.78 -13.79 9.34
N ASP A 152 6.53 -13.90 8.24
CA ASP A 152 6.06 -13.63 6.88
C ASP A 152 6.15 -14.92 6.04
N LEU A 153 4.98 -15.51 5.78
CA LEU A 153 4.83 -16.70 4.96
C LEU A 153 4.51 -16.29 3.52
N ARG A 154 5.27 -16.85 2.57
CA ARG A 154 5.03 -16.69 1.13
C ARG A 154 4.78 -18.04 0.50
N THR A 155 3.61 -18.20 -0.15
CA THR A 155 3.26 -19.46 -0.79
C THR A 155 2.06 -19.29 -1.75
N SER A 156 2.01 -20.13 -2.76
CA SER A 156 0.84 -20.28 -3.63
C SER A 156 0.08 -21.60 -3.37
N ARG A 157 0.45 -22.34 -2.32
CA ARG A 157 -0.31 -23.51 -1.88
C ARG A 157 -1.68 -23.09 -1.35
N SER A 158 -2.67 -23.99 -1.45
CA SER A 158 -3.93 -23.80 -0.71
C SER A 158 -3.67 -23.79 0.80
N ALA A 159 -4.43 -22.96 1.53
CA ALA A 159 -4.33 -22.91 2.99
C ALA A 159 -4.63 -24.29 3.61
N SER A 160 -5.65 -25.00 3.12
CA SER A 160 -6.02 -26.36 3.56
C SER A 160 -4.86 -27.35 3.53
N SER A 161 -3.93 -27.20 2.56
CA SER A 161 -2.77 -28.11 2.43
C SER A 161 -1.70 -27.92 3.50
N ILE A 162 -1.67 -26.77 4.16
CA ILE A 162 -0.66 -26.42 5.19
C ILE A 162 -1.25 -26.17 6.57
N GLU A 163 -2.58 -26.01 6.66
CA GLU A 163 -3.31 -25.51 7.82
C GLU A 163 -2.93 -26.22 9.13
N LYS A 164 -2.98 -27.55 9.14
CA LYS A 164 -2.70 -28.34 10.35
C LYS A 164 -1.31 -28.07 10.91
N ASP A 165 -0.29 -28.07 10.05
CA ASP A 165 1.09 -27.88 10.46
C ASP A 165 1.35 -26.41 10.81
N PHE A 166 0.69 -25.48 10.11
CA PHE A 166 0.81 -24.06 10.36
C PHE A 166 0.13 -23.62 11.66
N VAL A 167 -1.06 -24.12 11.97
CA VAL A 167 -1.76 -23.90 13.25
C VAL A 167 -0.89 -24.38 14.42
N HIS A 168 -0.24 -25.56 14.27
CA HIS A 168 0.70 -26.02 15.28
C HIS A 168 1.91 -25.08 15.42
N LEU A 169 2.49 -24.62 14.31
CA LEU A 169 3.60 -23.65 14.35
C LEU A 169 3.20 -22.39 15.11
N LEU A 170 2.01 -21.83 14.85
CA LEU A 170 1.51 -20.65 15.54
C LEU A 170 1.40 -20.86 17.05
N SER A 171 0.91 -22.03 17.48
CA SER A 171 0.78 -22.34 18.92
C SER A 171 2.11 -22.39 19.68
N GLU A 172 3.21 -22.62 18.99
CA GLU A 172 4.55 -22.68 19.55
C GLU A 172 5.31 -21.33 19.52
N LEU A 173 4.68 -20.25 19.01
CA LEU A 173 5.30 -18.93 18.83
C LEU A 173 4.56 -17.82 19.63
N PRO A 174 4.60 -17.86 20.97
CA PRO A 174 3.81 -16.93 21.81
C PRO A 174 4.28 -15.46 21.76
N CYS A 175 5.47 -15.21 21.21
CA CYS A 175 6.02 -13.85 21.08
C CYS A 175 5.63 -13.14 19.79
N LEU A 176 4.79 -13.75 18.93
CA LEU A 176 4.38 -13.14 17.67
C LEU A 176 3.56 -11.87 17.92
N GLU A 177 3.99 -10.78 17.26
CA GLU A 177 3.35 -9.47 17.23
C GLU A 177 2.72 -9.20 15.87
N LYS A 178 3.30 -9.79 14.81
CA LYS A 178 2.82 -9.60 13.43
C LYS A 178 2.94 -10.89 12.64
N VAL A 179 1.86 -11.21 11.91
CA VAL A 179 1.83 -12.31 10.95
C VAL A 179 1.43 -11.77 9.59
N VAL A 180 2.22 -12.10 8.56
CA VAL A 180 1.94 -11.76 7.16
C VAL A 180 1.66 -13.06 6.41
N LEU A 181 0.49 -13.14 5.80
CA LEU A 181 0.01 -14.32 5.09
C LEU A 181 -0.34 -13.97 3.64
N PRO A 182 -0.28 -14.90 2.71
CA PRO A 182 -0.84 -14.70 1.38
C PRO A 182 -2.36 -14.54 1.44
N LEU A 183 -2.92 -13.95 0.38
CA LEU A 183 -4.36 -13.85 0.19
C LEU A 183 -5.02 -15.24 0.31
N TYR A 184 -6.19 -15.34 0.93
CA TYR A 184 -6.99 -16.56 1.18
C TYR A 184 -6.37 -17.55 2.19
N HIS A 185 -5.40 -17.13 3.01
CA HIS A 185 -4.78 -18.02 4.02
C HIS A 185 -5.34 -17.85 5.43
N VAL A 186 -6.16 -16.83 5.68
CA VAL A 186 -6.81 -16.68 7.00
C VAL A 186 -8.09 -17.50 7.00
N THR A 187 -7.96 -18.81 7.26
CA THR A 187 -9.07 -19.76 7.42
C THR A 187 -9.60 -19.75 8.85
N ASP A 188 -10.71 -20.46 9.11
CA ASP A 188 -11.31 -20.57 10.46
C ASP A 188 -10.31 -21.08 11.50
N SER A 189 -9.58 -22.17 11.19
CA SER A 189 -8.62 -22.78 12.10
C SER A 189 -7.42 -21.88 12.34
N ILE A 190 -6.92 -21.21 11.28
CA ILE A 190 -5.80 -20.27 11.39
C ILE A 190 -6.22 -19.04 12.18
N MET A 191 -7.42 -18.48 11.93
CA MET A 191 -7.96 -17.37 12.70
C MET A 191 -8.11 -17.71 14.18
N GLY A 192 -8.66 -18.90 14.49
CA GLY A 192 -8.77 -19.39 15.86
C GLY A 192 -7.44 -19.63 16.56
N ALA A 193 -6.38 -19.97 15.82
CA ALA A 193 -5.02 -20.08 16.36
C ALA A 193 -4.39 -18.70 16.60
N LEU A 194 -4.55 -17.78 15.67
CA LEU A 194 -4.07 -16.38 15.77
C LEU A 194 -4.72 -15.65 16.94
N ALA A 195 -6.02 -15.89 17.19
CA ALA A 195 -6.76 -15.25 18.26
C ALA A 195 -6.23 -15.59 19.67
N LYS A 196 -5.52 -16.71 19.81
CA LYS A 196 -4.92 -17.16 21.08
C LYS A 196 -3.54 -16.54 21.37
N LEU A 197 -2.95 -15.85 20.40
CA LEU A 197 -1.63 -15.26 20.56
C LEU A 197 -1.71 -13.96 21.38
N PRO A 198 -1.02 -13.91 22.55
CA PRO A 198 -1.22 -12.82 23.51
C PRO A 198 -0.65 -11.47 23.05
N ASN A 199 0.30 -11.46 22.14
CA ASN A 199 1.01 -10.26 21.69
C ASN A 199 0.68 -9.88 20.24
N LEU A 200 -0.21 -10.61 19.56
CA LEU A 200 -0.49 -10.40 18.16
C LEU A 200 -1.30 -9.12 17.93
N GLY A 201 -0.64 -8.11 17.38
CA GLY A 201 -1.24 -6.81 17.04
C GLY A 201 -1.61 -6.65 15.57
N VAL A 202 -0.97 -7.40 14.65
CA VAL A 202 -1.12 -7.21 13.20
C VAL A 202 -1.28 -8.55 12.49
N ILE A 203 -2.35 -8.66 11.72
CA ILE A 203 -2.57 -9.72 10.72
C ILE A 203 -2.69 -9.04 9.37
N GLU A 204 -1.76 -9.29 8.46
CA GLU A 204 -1.63 -8.57 7.20
C GLU A 204 -1.45 -9.53 6.02
N PHE A 205 -1.96 -9.16 4.85
CA PHE A 205 -1.49 -9.71 3.59
C PHE A 205 -0.88 -8.59 2.74
N GLN A 206 0.01 -8.95 1.82
CA GLN A 206 0.69 -8.01 0.94
C GLN A 206 0.51 -8.45 -0.52
N TYR A 207 0.28 -7.49 -1.41
CA TYR A 207 0.17 -7.71 -2.85
C TYR A 207 1.54 -7.71 -3.54
N LEU A 208 2.52 -8.41 -2.95
CA LEU A 208 3.83 -8.58 -3.58
C LEU A 208 3.77 -9.77 -4.54
N GLN A 209 4.40 -9.64 -5.71
CA GLN A 209 4.43 -10.73 -6.71
C GLN A 209 4.94 -12.05 -6.16
N ASP A 210 5.81 -12.03 -5.17
CA ASP A 210 6.41 -13.20 -4.54
C ASP A 210 5.70 -13.65 -3.25
N GLN A 211 4.63 -12.95 -2.82
CA GLN A 211 3.82 -13.36 -1.68
C GLN A 211 3.08 -14.65 -1.96
N GLY A 212 2.60 -14.81 -3.16
CA GLY A 212 1.71 -15.90 -3.57
C GLY A 212 0.25 -15.61 -3.27
N ILE A 213 -0.61 -16.47 -3.77
CA ILE A 213 -2.07 -16.39 -3.61
C ILE A 213 -2.55 -17.81 -3.32
N GLY A 214 -3.33 -17.99 -2.24
CA GLY A 214 -3.98 -19.27 -1.91
C GLY A 214 -5.19 -19.58 -2.77
N ASP A 215 -5.95 -20.57 -2.34
CA ASP A 215 -7.22 -20.93 -2.98
C ASP A 215 -8.38 -20.22 -2.28
N LYS A 216 -9.20 -19.48 -3.04
CA LYS A 216 -10.39 -18.82 -2.50
C LYS A 216 -11.41 -19.79 -1.88
N ALA A 217 -11.41 -21.05 -2.32
CA ALA A 217 -12.28 -22.09 -1.78
C ALA A 217 -11.99 -22.36 -0.28
N ASP A 218 -10.77 -22.13 0.18
CA ASP A 218 -10.38 -22.32 1.58
C ASP A 218 -11.07 -21.32 2.54
N VAL A 219 -11.59 -20.20 2.03
CA VAL A 219 -12.28 -19.15 2.81
C VAL A 219 -13.73 -18.92 2.36
N GLU A 220 -14.30 -19.87 1.58
CA GLU A 220 -15.67 -19.76 1.07
C GLU A 220 -16.72 -19.79 2.19
N ASN A 221 -16.49 -20.58 3.23
CA ASN A 221 -17.37 -20.75 4.37
C ASN A 221 -16.75 -20.21 5.67
N PHE A 222 -16.20 -18.99 5.61
CA PHE A 222 -15.51 -18.36 6.73
C PHE A 222 -16.45 -18.14 7.93
N ASP A 223 -16.24 -18.92 9.00
CA ASP A 223 -16.99 -18.88 10.26
C ASP A 223 -16.09 -19.27 11.45
N PRO A 224 -15.09 -18.46 11.80
CA PRO A 224 -14.11 -18.79 12.82
C PRO A 224 -14.69 -18.73 14.22
N HIS A 225 -14.33 -19.70 15.05
CA HIS A 225 -14.65 -19.70 16.46
C HIS A 225 -13.56 -18.95 17.25
N VAL A 226 -13.86 -17.73 17.65
CA VAL A 226 -13.00 -16.89 18.49
C VAL A 226 -13.74 -16.57 19.79
N THR A 227 -13.07 -16.73 20.92
CA THR A 227 -13.63 -16.39 22.23
C THR A 227 -13.56 -14.87 22.47
N GLU A 228 -14.38 -14.34 23.38
CA GLU A 228 -14.37 -12.91 23.74
C GLU A 228 -13.01 -12.42 24.29
N ASP A 229 -12.20 -13.32 24.84
CA ASP A 229 -10.84 -13.04 25.30
C ASP A 229 -9.78 -13.16 24.18
N GLY A 230 -10.21 -13.46 22.94
CA GLY A 230 -9.34 -13.52 21.78
C GLY A 230 -8.78 -12.15 21.41
N PHE A 231 -7.70 -12.14 20.66
CA PHE A 231 -7.10 -10.91 20.12
C PHE A 231 -6.89 -9.77 21.12
N PRO A 232 -6.25 -10.00 22.28
CA PRO A 232 -6.20 -9.02 23.36
C PRO A 232 -5.54 -7.68 22.97
N VAL A 233 -4.70 -7.68 21.92
CA VAL A 233 -3.96 -6.49 21.47
C VAL A 233 -4.04 -6.23 19.95
N LEU A 234 -4.92 -6.93 19.23
CA LEU A 234 -5.08 -6.77 17.78
C LEU A 234 -5.61 -5.37 17.44
N TRP A 235 -4.87 -4.65 16.61
CA TRP A 235 -5.23 -3.32 16.14
C TRP A 235 -5.27 -3.18 14.61
N ASP A 236 -4.68 -4.13 13.87
CA ASP A 236 -4.65 -4.14 12.40
C ASP A 236 -4.99 -5.55 11.88
N LEU A 237 -6.08 -5.66 11.14
CA LEU A 237 -6.60 -6.90 10.60
C LEU A 237 -6.80 -6.81 9.09
N SER A 238 -6.14 -7.68 8.35
CA SER A 238 -6.39 -7.91 6.93
C SER A 238 -6.86 -9.34 6.70
N LEU A 239 -7.96 -9.50 5.99
CA LEU A 239 -8.49 -10.82 5.64
C LEU A 239 -9.26 -10.82 4.32
N SER A 240 -9.58 -12.03 3.84
CA SER A 240 -10.38 -12.25 2.63
C SER A 240 -11.59 -13.08 2.99
N ALA A 241 -12.78 -12.62 2.63
CA ALA A 241 -14.02 -13.34 2.89
C ALA A 241 -15.13 -12.96 1.90
N HIS A 242 -16.16 -13.80 1.81
CA HIS A 242 -17.42 -13.43 1.20
C HIS A 242 -18.16 -12.44 2.11
N LEU A 243 -18.53 -11.28 1.57
CA LEU A 243 -19.11 -10.19 2.34
C LEU A 243 -20.31 -10.64 3.19
N SER A 244 -21.27 -11.37 2.60
CA SER A 244 -22.46 -11.88 3.28
C SER A 244 -22.17 -12.88 4.42
N LYS A 245 -21.02 -13.54 4.40
CA LYS A 245 -20.57 -14.44 5.47
C LYS A 245 -19.77 -13.71 6.53
N PHE A 246 -19.05 -12.70 6.12
CA PHE A 246 -18.18 -11.95 7.00
C PHE A 246 -18.95 -11.00 7.95
N ILE A 247 -20.06 -10.40 7.51
CA ILE A 247 -20.83 -9.46 8.33
C ILE A 247 -21.27 -10.08 9.67
N PRO A 248 -21.88 -11.27 9.74
CA PRO A 248 -22.20 -11.90 11.03
C PRO A 248 -20.95 -12.17 11.88
N VAL A 249 -19.85 -12.67 11.27
CA VAL A 249 -18.60 -12.91 11.98
C VAL A 249 -18.01 -11.61 12.55
N LEU A 250 -18.12 -10.51 11.80
CA LEU A 250 -17.65 -9.20 12.23
C LEU A 250 -18.39 -8.75 13.51
N VAL A 251 -19.71 -8.89 13.55
CA VAL A 251 -20.56 -8.45 14.66
C VAL A 251 -20.49 -9.40 15.84
N ASP A 252 -20.70 -10.70 15.60
CA ASP A 252 -20.91 -11.67 16.66
C ASP A 252 -19.60 -12.24 17.23
N THR A 253 -18.53 -12.22 16.44
CA THR A 253 -17.26 -12.87 16.79
C THR A 253 -16.11 -11.87 16.96
N LEU A 254 -15.87 -11.00 15.97
CA LEU A 254 -14.71 -10.11 15.99
C LEU A 254 -14.92 -8.87 16.86
N ALA A 255 -16.10 -8.28 16.87
CA ALA A 255 -16.35 -7.08 17.67
C ALA A 255 -16.20 -7.34 19.18
N PRO A 256 -16.67 -8.44 19.76
CA PRO A 256 -16.42 -8.76 21.17
C PRO A 256 -14.94 -9.05 21.46
N ALA A 257 -14.22 -9.68 20.54
CA ALA A 257 -12.85 -10.13 20.72
C ALA A 257 -11.81 -9.03 20.44
N ALA A 258 -11.90 -8.34 19.30
CA ALA A 258 -10.90 -7.39 18.82
C ALA A 258 -11.24 -5.93 19.16
N LYS A 259 -11.44 -5.61 20.43
CA LYS A 259 -11.88 -4.27 20.93
C LYS A 259 -10.93 -3.13 20.62
N ASN A 260 -9.65 -3.44 20.31
CA ASN A 260 -8.61 -2.45 20.00
C ASN A 260 -8.43 -2.22 18.51
N LEU A 261 -9.30 -2.76 17.65
CA LEU A 261 -9.18 -2.67 16.22
C LEU A 261 -9.26 -1.21 15.75
N THR A 262 -8.22 -0.77 15.05
CA THR A 262 -8.11 0.58 14.48
C THR A 262 -7.94 0.57 12.96
N SER A 263 -7.57 -0.57 12.38
CA SER A 263 -7.35 -0.76 10.95
C SER A 263 -7.99 -2.07 10.49
N LEU A 264 -8.85 -2.00 9.49
CA LEU A 264 -9.50 -3.16 8.90
C LEU A 264 -9.34 -3.13 7.38
N TYR A 265 -8.72 -4.17 6.84
CA TYR A 265 -8.66 -4.42 5.40
C TYR A 265 -9.47 -5.66 5.06
N LEU A 266 -10.49 -5.51 4.22
CA LEU A 266 -11.29 -6.60 3.69
C LEU A 266 -11.09 -6.75 2.17
N HIS A 267 -10.52 -7.88 1.76
CA HIS A 267 -10.64 -8.33 0.38
C HIS A 267 -11.96 -9.12 0.24
N ALA A 268 -12.99 -8.46 -0.30
CA ALA A 268 -14.31 -9.06 -0.48
C ALA A 268 -14.35 -9.93 -1.74
N ILE A 269 -14.47 -11.24 -1.58
CA ILE A 269 -14.38 -12.22 -2.66
C ILE A 269 -15.52 -12.08 -3.67
N SER A 270 -16.71 -11.76 -3.21
CA SER A 270 -17.85 -11.41 -4.07
C SER A 270 -18.74 -10.40 -3.38
N VAL A 271 -19.09 -9.35 -4.10
CA VAL A 271 -20.08 -8.36 -3.69
C VAL A 271 -21.28 -8.53 -4.61
N LYS A 272 -22.45 -8.81 -4.06
CA LYS A 272 -23.66 -9.11 -4.84
C LYS A 272 -24.56 -7.89 -4.99
N SER A 273 -24.61 -7.01 -3.99
CA SER A 273 -25.51 -5.87 -3.97
C SER A 273 -24.92 -4.69 -3.20
N GLU A 274 -25.43 -3.51 -3.51
CA GLU A 274 -25.15 -2.27 -2.77
C GLU A 274 -25.57 -2.40 -1.29
N ALA A 275 -26.72 -3.01 -1.03
CA ALA A 275 -27.21 -3.25 0.32
C ALA A 275 -26.22 -4.03 1.19
N SER A 276 -25.51 -5.03 0.61
CA SER A 276 -24.49 -5.80 1.36
C SER A 276 -23.29 -4.93 1.76
N VAL A 277 -22.93 -3.97 0.92
CA VAL A 277 -21.84 -3.02 1.22
C VAL A 277 -22.27 -2.03 2.30
N HIS A 278 -23.50 -1.54 2.21
CA HIS A 278 -24.08 -0.67 3.23
C HIS A 278 -24.13 -1.38 4.61
N GLU A 279 -24.63 -2.63 4.65
CA GLU A 279 -24.67 -3.45 5.86
C GLU A 279 -23.28 -3.66 6.48
N TYR A 280 -22.27 -3.93 5.64
CA TYR A 280 -20.89 -4.06 6.10
C TYR A 280 -20.37 -2.76 6.73
N PHE A 281 -20.57 -1.60 6.09
CA PHE A 281 -20.13 -0.33 6.65
C PHE A 281 -20.90 0.04 7.92
N THR A 282 -22.19 -0.32 8.01
CA THR A 282 -22.98 -0.18 9.23
C THR A 282 -22.38 -1.02 10.36
N ALA A 283 -22.11 -2.30 10.08
CA ALA A 283 -21.50 -3.19 11.06
C ALA A 283 -20.12 -2.68 11.55
N VAL A 284 -19.29 -2.14 10.65
CA VAL A 284 -18.00 -1.55 11.03
C VAL A 284 -18.19 -0.31 11.89
N GLY A 285 -19.03 0.64 11.47
CA GLY A 285 -19.24 1.91 12.17
C GLY A 285 -19.81 1.74 13.58
N GLU A 286 -20.78 0.83 13.73
CA GLU A 286 -21.44 0.57 15.02
C GLU A 286 -20.57 -0.21 16.02
N ASN A 287 -19.72 -1.13 15.51
CA ASN A 287 -19.04 -2.09 16.40
C ASN A 287 -17.56 -1.76 16.66
N PHE A 288 -16.93 -0.87 15.87
CA PHE A 288 -15.51 -0.53 16.03
C PHE A 288 -15.30 0.98 16.23
N PRO A 289 -15.60 1.52 17.42
CA PRO A 289 -15.55 2.96 17.68
C PRO A 289 -14.12 3.56 17.59
N LEU A 290 -13.07 2.74 17.64
CA LEU A 290 -11.68 3.17 17.53
C LEU A 290 -11.15 3.12 16.09
N ILE A 291 -11.99 2.79 15.13
CA ILE A 291 -11.56 2.61 13.73
C ILE A 291 -11.01 3.90 13.14
N LYS A 292 -9.83 3.82 12.53
CA LYS A 292 -9.11 4.91 11.88
C LYS A 292 -8.87 4.67 10.41
N SER A 293 -8.75 3.39 10.04
CA SER A 293 -8.41 3.00 8.67
C SER A 293 -9.32 1.88 8.20
N ILE A 294 -10.02 2.13 7.10
CA ILE A 294 -10.88 1.14 6.45
C ILE A 294 -10.43 1.00 5.00
N TYR A 295 -10.14 -0.24 4.62
CA TYR A 295 -9.83 -0.62 3.25
C TYR A 295 -10.80 -1.73 2.83
N MET A 296 -11.50 -1.52 1.73
CA MET A 296 -12.35 -2.55 1.13
C MET A 296 -11.97 -2.71 -0.34
N GLU A 297 -11.58 -3.90 -0.71
CA GLU A 297 -11.34 -4.28 -2.09
C GLU A 297 -12.37 -5.33 -2.51
N ALA A 298 -13.19 -4.97 -3.47
CA ALA A 298 -14.24 -5.82 -4.03
C ALA A 298 -13.95 -6.16 -5.51
N LEU A 299 -12.68 -6.15 -5.91
CA LEU A 299 -12.30 -6.44 -7.28
C LEU A 299 -12.43 -7.94 -7.59
N PRO A 300 -12.92 -8.31 -8.77
CA PRO A 300 -12.90 -9.69 -9.20
C PRO A 300 -11.45 -10.18 -9.27
N GLY A 301 -11.12 -11.22 -8.51
CA GLY A 301 -9.76 -11.78 -8.47
C GLY A 301 -9.30 -12.29 -9.85
N SER A 302 -7.99 -12.42 -10.02
CA SER A 302 -7.32 -12.86 -11.28
C SER A 302 -7.85 -14.17 -11.84
N THR A 303 -8.51 -14.99 -11.03
CA THR A 303 -9.15 -16.26 -11.47
C THR A 303 -10.40 -16.05 -12.33
N MET A 304 -10.96 -14.84 -12.39
CA MET A 304 -12.12 -14.53 -13.23
C MET A 304 -11.79 -14.37 -14.72
N SER A 305 -10.52 -14.30 -15.09
CA SER A 305 -10.08 -14.12 -16.48
C SER A 305 -10.51 -15.23 -17.44
N THR A 306 -10.90 -16.41 -16.92
CA THR A 306 -11.31 -17.56 -17.73
C THR A 306 -12.82 -17.75 -17.87
N GLN A 307 -13.65 -16.95 -17.21
CA GLN A 307 -15.11 -17.13 -17.19
C GLN A 307 -15.94 -15.89 -17.56
N TRP A 308 -15.39 -14.92 -18.26
CA TRP A 308 -16.21 -13.90 -18.92
C TRP A 308 -16.93 -14.52 -20.14
N SER A 309 -17.82 -15.46 -19.86
CA SER A 309 -18.73 -16.03 -20.85
C SER A 309 -19.86 -15.04 -21.13
N GLY A 310 -19.58 -13.90 -21.79
CA GLY A 310 -20.57 -13.10 -22.49
C GLY A 310 -21.70 -12.43 -21.70
N VAL A 311 -21.81 -12.66 -20.39
CA VAL A 311 -22.78 -12.00 -19.51
C VAL A 311 -21.99 -11.10 -18.57
N GLU A 312 -22.10 -9.79 -18.77
CA GLU A 312 -21.54 -8.81 -17.83
C GLU A 312 -22.17 -9.05 -16.44
N PRO A 313 -21.38 -9.27 -15.39
CA PRO A 313 -21.91 -9.31 -14.04
C PRO A 313 -22.59 -7.98 -13.74
N GLN A 314 -23.85 -8.02 -13.35
CA GLN A 314 -24.58 -6.81 -12.94
C GLN A 314 -24.09 -6.43 -11.56
N PHE A 315 -23.29 -5.36 -11.46
CA PHE A 315 -22.96 -4.70 -10.22
C PHE A 315 -23.90 -3.51 -10.00
N GLU A 316 -24.40 -3.39 -8.79
CA GLU A 316 -25.18 -2.21 -8.40
C GLU A 316 -24.24 -1.03 -8.12
N ALA A 317 -24.61 0.16 -8.54
CA ALA A 317 -23.80 1.37 -8.32
C ALA A 317 -23.84 1.76 -6.84
N LEU A 318 -22.68 2.00 -6.25
CA LEU A 318 -22.57 2.51 -4.89
C LEU A 318 -22.76 4.04 -4.89
N THR A 319 -23.57 4.52 -3.95
CA THR A 319 -23.92 5.93 -3.77
C THR A 319 -23.43 6.46 -2.43
N LEU A 320 -23.71 7.72 -2.09
CA LEU A 320 -23.45 8.25 -0.77
C LEU A 320 -24.22 7.47 0.31
N ASP A 321 -25.44 7.03 0.02
CA ASP A 321 -26.24 6.27 1.00
C ASP A 321 -25.52 5.00 1.46
N THR A 322 -24.77 4.35 0.57
CA THR A 322 -23.94 3.19 0.90
C THR A 322 -22.84 3.55 1.91
N LEU A 323 -22.28 4.76 1.82
CA LEU A 323 -21.13 5.22 2.62
C LEU A 323 -21.56 5.94 3.92
N LYS A 324 -22.84 6.35 4.04
CA LYS A 324 -23.36 7.11 5.20
C LYS A 324 -22.97 6.55 6.54
N PRO A 325 -23.01 5.22 6.80
CA PRO A 325 -22.64 4.69 8.13
C PRO A 325 -21.21 5.04 8.56
N LEU A 326 -20.30 5.27 7.61
CA LEU A 326 -18.93 5.65 7.91
C LEU A 326 -18.76 7.13 8.22
N LEU A 327 -19.75 7.98 7.87
CA LEU A 327 -19.68 9.42 8.17
C LEU A 327 -19.69 9.67 9.68
N ASP A 328 -20.29 8.77 10.45
CA ASP A 328 -20.36 8.83 11.91
C ASP A 328 -19.08 8.30 12.60
N CYS A 329 -18.04 7.89 11.86
CA CYS A 329 -16.77 7.44 12.41
C CYS A 329 -15.84 8.62 12.71
N PRO A 330 -15.74 9.13 13.95
CA PRO A 330 -15.09 10.43 14.25
C PRO A 330 -13.56 10.38 14.15
N HIS A 331 -12.99 9.19 14.16
CA HIS A 331 -11.53 8.97 14.14
C HIS A 331 -11.00 8.54 12.78
N LEU A 332 -11.85 8.51 11.75
CA LEU A 332 -11.46 8.04 10.42
C LEU A 332 -10.43 9.00 9.81
N THR A 333 -9.26 8.47 9.52
CA THR A 333 -8.16 9.17 8.86
C THR A 333 -7.83 8.59 7.49
N THR A 334 -8.20 7.33 7.27
CA THR A 334 -7.91 6.60 6.04
C THR A 334 -9.14 5.83 5.58
N PHE A 335 -9.58 6.10 4.37
CA PHE A 335 -10.63 5.31 3.73
C PHE A 335 -10.22 4.98 2.29
N ALA A 336 -10.27 3.70 1.93
CA ALA A 336 -10.00 3.24 0.58
C ALA A 336 -11.05 2.20 0.16
N LEU A 337 -11.67 2.45 -0.98
CA LEU A 337 -12.66 1.57 -1.59
C LEU A 337 -12.24 1.29 -3.03
N MET A 338 -12.12 0.00 -3.38
CA MET A 338 -11.94 -0.48 -4.74
C MET A 338 -13.16 -1.30 -5.14
N TYR A 339 -13.83 -0.89 -6.21
CA TYR A 339 -15.08 -1.49 -6.67
C TYR A 339 -15.08 -1.70 -8.19
N PRO A 340 -15.75 -2.74 -8.70
CA PRO A 340 -15.67 -3.08 -10.13
C PRO A 340 -16.13 -1.99 -11.10
N ILE A 341 -17.15 -1.20 -10.72
CA ILE A 341 -17.71 -0.11 -11.55
C ILE A 341 -17.50 1.25 -10.87
N PRO A 342 -17.59 2.36 -11.61
CA PRO A 342 -17.51 3.70 -11.03
C PRO A 342 -18.56 3.93 -9.95
N LEU A 343 -18.19 4.71 -8.93
CA LEU A 343 -19.14 5.16 -7.89
C LEU A 343 -20.07 6.22 -8.46
N CYS A 344 -21.31 6.21 -7.99
CA CYS A 344 -22.33 7.20 -8.37
C CYS A 344 -22.40 8.29 -7.29
N LEU A 345 -21.41 9.19 -7.28
CA LEU A 345 -21.30 10.31 -6.34
C LEU A 345 -21.47 11.63 -7.07
N THR A 346 -22.08 12.60 -6.40
CA THR A 346 -22.24 13.99 -6.85
C THR A 346 -21.27 14.92 -6.11
N LEU A 347 -21.19 16.18 -6.53
CA LEU A 347 -20.40 17.19 -5.84
C LEU A 347 -20.95 17.45 -4.43
N ASP A 348 -22.28 17.52 -4.27
CA ASP A 348 -22.96 17.72 -2.99
C ASP A 348 -22.68 16.55 -2.01
N ASP A 349 -22.58 15.33 -2.55
CA ASP A 349 -22.20 14.17 -1.76
C ASP A 349 -20.78 14.30 -1.20
N LEU A 350 -19.84 14.80 -2.01
CA LEU A 350 -18.48 15.05 -1.57
C LEU A 350 -18.37 16.19 -0.56
N GLU A 351 -19.19 17.24 -0.69
CA GLU A 351 -19.29 18.30 0.30
C GLU A 351 -19.79 17.74 1.64
N THR A 352 -20.79 16.89 1.61
CA THR A 352 -21.32 16.19 2.79
C THR A 352 -20.23 15.32 3.43
N MET A 353 -19.56 14.46 2.66
CA MET A 353 -18.51 13.58 3.15
C MET A 353 -17.35 14.36 3.79
N THR A 354 -16.84 15.36 3.08
CA THR A 354 -15.68 16.13 3.54
C THR A 354 -15.97 16.95 4.79
N SER A 355 -17.22 17.41 4.98
CA SER A 355 -17.64 18.12 6.19
C SER A 355 -17.63 17.23 7.44
N GLN A 356 -17.85 15.92 7.28
CA GLN A 356 -17.87 14.94 8.36
C GLN A 356 -16.46 14.36 8.66
N TRP A 357 -15.53 14.43 7.70
CA TRP A 357 -14.18 13.85 7.83
C TRP A 357 -13.05 14.88 7.83
N PRO A 358 -13.02 15.87 8.73
CA PRO A 358 -11.98 16.91 8.75
C PRO A 358 -10.58 16.38 9.10
N THR A 359 -10.50 15.18 9.69
CA THR A 359 -9.25 14.51 10.10
C THR A 359 -8.64 13.64 9.00
N LEU A 360 -9.29 13.54 7.83
CA LEU A 360 -8.90 12.65 6.75
C LEU A 360 -7.48 12.95 6.24
N GLU A 361 -6.64 11.91 6.17
CA GLU A 361 -5.27 11.96 5.63
C GLU A 361 -5.14 11.23 4.30
N VAL A 362 -5.88 10.12 4.13
CA VAL A 362 -5.85 9.29 2.92
C VAL A 362 -7.28 8.94 2.51
N LEU A 363 -7.61 9.27 1.27
CA LEU A 363 -8.86 8.87 0.65
C LEU A 363 -8.60 8.26 -0.72
N ASP A 364 -9.17 7.09 -0.97
CA ASP A 364 -9.18 6.45 -2.29
C ASP A 364 -10.60 5.98 -2.60
N LEU A 365 -11.28 6.70 -3.49
CA LEU A 365 -12.65 6.42 -3.90
C LEU A 365 -12.67 5.81 -5.30
N ASN A 366 -12.29 4.54 -5.39
CA ASN A 366 -12.40 3.74 -6.62
C ASN A 366 -11.82 4.42 -7.86
N LYS A 367 -10.59 4.90 -7.77
CA LYS A 367 -9.90 5.59 -8.86
C LYS A 367 -9.67 4.73 -10.11
N GLU A 368 -9.70 3.40 -9.95
CA GLU A 368 -9.38 2.42 -10.98
C GLU A 368 -10.52 1.38 -11.13
N PRO A 369 -11.74 1.76 -11.56
CA PRO A 369 -12.80 0.79 -11.82
C PRO A 369 -12.37 -0.19 -12.91
N VAL A 370 -12.64 -1.50 -12.70
CA VAL A 370 -12.11 -2.59 -13.56
C VAL A 370 -13.01 -2.86 -14.76
N ILE A 371 -14.33 -2.70 -14.59
CA ILE A 371 -15.32 -2.95 -15.64
C ILE A 371 -15.54 -1.70 -16.46
N LEU A 372 -14.84 -1.65 -17.58
CA LEU A 372 -14.80 -0.49 -18.44
C LEU A 372 -15.73 -0.61 -19.67
N GLY A 373 -16.36 -1.76 -19.91
CA GLY A 373 -17.09 -2.04 -21.14
C GLY A 373 -18.16 -1.00 -21.50
N SER A 374 -19.16 -0.83 -20.64
CA SER A 374 -20.10 0.28 -20.74
C SER A 374 -19.56 1.57 -20.11
N ALA A 375 -18.62 1.47 -19.17
CA ALA A 375 -18.10 2.59 -18.39
C ALA A 375 -17.08 3.46 -19.14
N LEU A 376 -16.35 2.93 -20.14
CA LEU A 376 -15.54 3.79 -21.03
C LEU A 376 -16.42 4.70 -21.90
N GLY A 377 -17.69 4.34 -22.11
CA GLY A 377 -18.70 5.14 -22.77
C GLY A 377 -19.49 6.07 -21.84
N THR A 378 -19.48 5.82 -20.54
CA THR A 378 -20.11 6.69 -19.53
C THR A 378 -19.04 7.56 -18.89
N ARG A 379 -19.23 8.88 -18.94
CA ARG A 379 -18.34 9.81 -18.25
C ARG A 379 -18.50 9.64 -16.73
N PRO A 380 -17.42 9.75 -15.95
CA PRO A 380 -17.54 9.85 -14.49
C PRO A 380 -18.45 11.02 -14.10
N ASN A 381 -19.21 10.88 -13.03
CA ASN A 381 -20.06 11.96 -12.54
C ASN A 381 -19.26 13.11 -11.91
N LEU A 382 -18.03 12.84 -11.50
CA LEU A 382 -17.14 13.79 -10.83
C LEU A 382 -16.21 14.44 -11.85
N THR A 383 -16.17 15.77 -11.85
CA THR A 383 -15.20 16.57 -12.63
C THR A 383 -14.05 17.05 -11.73
N LEU A 384 -13.13 17.85 -12.27
CA LEU A 384 -12.06 18.46 -11.47
C LEU A 384 -12.59 19.39 -10.36
N ARG A 385 -13.84 19.83 -10.41
CA ARG A 385 -14.52 20.55 -9.32
C ARG A 385 -14.62 19.73 -8.05
N ALA A 386 -14.61 18.41 -8.15
CA ALA A 386 -14.62 17.48 -7.02
C ALA A 386 -13.43 17.64 -6.06
N LEU A 387 -12.35 18.31 -6.48
CA LEU A 387 -11.21 18.60 -5.62
C LEU A 387 -11.51 19.73 -4.60
N LEU A 388 -12.45 20.63 -4.89
CA LEU A 388 -12.72 21.83 -4.08
C LEU A 388 -13.23 21.52 -2.66
N PRO A 389 -14.20 20.61 -2.44
CA PRO A 389 -14.65 20.24 -1.10
C PRO A 389 -13.50 19.73 -0.21
N PHE A 390 -12.59 18.94 -0.78
CA PHE A 390 -11.43 18.43 -0.03
C PHE A 390 -10.44 19.53 0.33
N VAL A 391 -10.20 20.49 -0.57
CA VAL A 391 -9.38 21.68 -0.30
C VAL A 391 -9.93 22.48 0.88
N GLN A 392 -11.25 22.60 0.95
CA GLN A 392 -11.93 23.40 1.96
C GLN A 392 -11.95 22.72 3.33
N ASN A 393 -12.30 21.43 3.36
CA ASN A 393 -12.71 20.75 4.58
C ASN A 393 -11.65 19.76 5.12
N CYS A 394 -10.68 19.29 4.29
CA CYS A 394 -9.72 18.27 4.67
C CYS A 394 -8.27 18.79 4.70
N PRO A 395 -7.87 19.63 5.68
CA PRO A 395 -6.55 20.29 5.71
C PRO A 395 -5.39 19.30 5.94
N ASN A 396 -5.68 18.08 6.39
CA ASN A 396 -4.67 17.05 6.67
C ASN A 396 -4.46 16.07 5.52
N LEU A 397 -5.22 16.21 4.44
CA LEU A 397 -5.22 15.26 3.33
C LEU A 397 -3.84 15.21 2.65
N ARG A 398 -3.27 14.00 2.59
CA ARG A 398 -1.96 13.69 2.01
C ARG A 398 -2.09 12.92 0.71
N LYS A 399 -3.07 12.02 0.64
CA LYS A 399 -3.33 11.19 -0.55
C LYS A 399 -4.79 11.25 -0.91
N LEU A 400 -5.05 11.53 -2.18
CA LEU A 400 -6.40 11.57 -2.73
C LEU A 400 -6.45 10.76 -4.01
N GLY A 401 -7.32 9.76 -4.05
CA GLY A 401 -7.59 8.93 -5.22
C GLY A 401 -9.05 9.10 -5.67
N LEU A 402 -9.26 9.53 -6.91
CA LEU A 402 -10.60 9.75 -7.49
C LEU A 402 -10.62 9.33 -8.96
N TYR A 403 -11.78 8.81 -9.41
CA TYR A 403 -12.09 8.62 -10.81
C TYR A 403 -12.85 9.84 -11.33
N LEU A 404 -12.23 10.62 -12.24
CA LEU A 404 -12.70 11.95 -12.65
C LEU A 404 -12.92 12.04 -14.17
N ASP A 405 -13.79 12.97 -14.58
CA ASP A 405 -13.83 13.52 -15.94
C ASP A 405 -13.10 14.86 -15.97
N ALA A 406 -11.91 14.88 -16.55
CA ALA A 406 -11.14 16.09 -16.79
C ALA A 406 -11.17 16.52 -18.28
N THR A 407 -12.23 16.15 -19.01
CA THR A 407 -12.40 16.56 -20.41
C THR A 407 -13.14 17.89 -20.56
N GLU A 408 -13.79 18.37 -19.50
CA GLU A 408 -14.55 19.63 -19.54
C GLU A 408 -13.63 20.83 -19.72
N ALA A 409 -14.06 21.75 -20.61
CA ALA A 409 -13.37 23.01 -20.85
C ALA A 409 -13.61 24.05 -19.72
N ASP A 410 -14.70 23.87 -18.94
CA ASP A 410 -15.10 24.81 -17.88
C ASP A 410 -14.43 24.43 -16.55
N LEU A 411 -13.16 24.77 -16.46
CA LEU A 411 -12.38 24.59 -15.23
C LEU A 411 -12.72 25.68 -14.21
N PRO A 412 -12.74 25.36 -12.89
CA PRO A 412 -12.97 26.35 -11.85
C PRO A 412 -12.03 27.55 -11.97
N SER A 413 -12.60 28.74 -11.86
CA SER A 413 -11.83 29.99 -11.90
C SER A 413 -10.95 30.14 -10.66
N ALA A 414 -9.97 31.05 -10.72
CA ALA A 414 -9.08 31.31 -9.58
C ALA A 414 -9.85 31.85 -8.35
N SER A 415 -11.00 32.50 -8.55
CA SER A 415 -11.84 33.05 -7.48
C SER A 415 -12.64 31.98 -6.73
N GLU A 416 -12.86 30.82 -7.35
CA GLU A 416 -13.56 29.70 -6.73
C GLU A 416 -12.63 28.85 -5.85
N ILE A 417 -11.32 29.04 -5.94
CA ILE A 417 -10.31 28.28 -5.18
C ILE A 417 -9.87 29.13 -3.97
N PRO A 418 -10.39 28.88 -2.77
CA PRO A 418 -10.09 29.73 -1.62
C PRO A 418 -8.65 29.61 -1.14
N ARG A 419 -8.06 28.41 -1.23
CA ARG A 419 -6.69 28.09 -0.85
C ARG A 419 -6.25 26.80 -1.53
N PRO A 420 -4.94 26.55 -1.74
CA PRO A 420 -4.45 25.25 -2.20
C PRO A 420 -4.42 24.22 -1.07
N PHE A 421 -4.32 22.94 -1.41
CA PHE A 421 -3.93 21.90 -0.46
C PHE A 421 -2.58 22.24 0.19
N THR A 422 -2.47 21.98 1.49
CA THR A 422 -1.24 22.26 2.23
C THR A 422 -0.34 21.03 2.39
N LYS A 423 -0.94 19.84 2.46
CA LYS A 423 -0.23 18.58 2.79
C LYS A 423 -0.35 17.50 1.72
N LEU A 424 -1.07 17.76 0.63
CA LEU A 424 -1.27 16.76 -0.41
C LEU A 424 0.06 16.41 -1.08
N THR A 425 0.45 15.13 -0.99
CA THR A 425 1.66 14.58 -1.60
C THR A 425 1.36 13.79 -2.86
N ASP A 426 0.21 13.12 -2.89
CA ASP A 426 -0.16 12.23 -4.00
C ASP A 426 -1.63 12.48 -4.40
N LEU A 427 -1.84 12.86 -5.65
CA LEU A 427 -3.15 12.88 -6.29
C LEU A 427 -3.18 11.73 -7.30
N ASN A 428 -3.96 10.69 -7.02
CA ASN A 428 -4.10 9.55 -7.91
C ASN A 428 -5.41 9.66 -8.69
N VAL A 429 -5.28 9.80 -9.99
CA VAL A 429 -6.42 9.93 -10.92
C VAL A 429 -6.72 8.62 -11.65
N GLY A 430 -5.96 7.56 -11.38
CA GLY A 430 -6.18 6.23 -11.96
C GLY A 430 -6.34 6.25 -13.47
N ILE A 431 -7.53 5.84 -13.94
CA ILE A 431 -7.87 5.79 -15.37
C ILE A 431 -8.80 6.93 -15.82
N SER A 432 -8.83 8.03 -15.09
CA SER A 432 -9.66 9.21 -15.37
C SER A 432 -9.49 9.72 -16.80
N SER A 433 -10.59 10.18 -17.41
CA SER A 433 -10.56 10.83 -18.71
C SER A 433 -9.93 12.21 -18.62
N ILE A 434 -9.24 12.64 -19.69
CA ILE A 434 -8.60 13.95 -19.74
C ILE A 434 -8.74 14.54 -21.14
N GLY A 435 -8.95 15.86 -21.20
CA GLY A 435 -8.98 16.63 -22.44
C GLY A 435 -7.64 17.29 -22.73
N ASP A 436 -7.52 18.58 -22.41
CA ASP A 436 -6.29 19.36 -22.60
C ASP A 436 -5.36 19.26 -21.40
N PRO A 437 -4.19 18.56 -21.50
CA PRO A 437 -3.26 18.41 -20.40
C PRO A 437 -2.71 19.74 -19.86
N GLN A 438 -2.56 20.76 -20.72
CA GLN A 438 -2.02 22.06 -20.32
C GLN A 438 -3.02 22.83 -19.47
N ALA A 439 -4.29 22.85 -19.87
CA ALA A 439 -5.37 23.49 -19.10
C ALA A 439 -5.55 22.80 -17.74
N VAL A 440 -5.52 21.45 -17.70
CA VAL A 440 -5.60 20.67 -16.47
C VAL A 440 -4.38 20.96 -15.56
N ALA A 441 -3.17 21.01 -16.10
CA ALA A 441 -1.96 21.33 -15.32
C ALA A 441 -2.04 22.74 -14.72
N LEU A 442 -2.54 23.70 -15.49
CA LEU A 442 -2.74 25.07 -15.02
C LEU A 442 -3.77 25.14 -13.86
N PHE A 443 -4.89 24.41 -13.97
CA PHE A 443 -5.86 24.31 -12.88
C PHE A 443 -5.22 23.64 -11.66
N LEU A 444 -4.60 22.46 -11.81
CA LEU A 444 -3.98 21.72 -10.70
C LEU A 444 -2.87 22.53 -10.03
N SER A 445 -2.14 23.37 -10.77
CA SER A 445 -1.14 24.26 -10.18
C SER A 445 -1.74 25.23 -9.15
N ARG A 446 -3.05 25.51 -9.23
CA ARG A 446 -3.77 26.38 -8.27
C ARG A 446 -4.24 25.64 -7.02
N VAL A 447 -4.42 24.33 -7.14
CA VAL A 447 -5.00 23.47 -6.11
C VAL A 447 -3.93 22.68 -5.39
N CYS A 448 -2.94 22.14 -6.13
CA CYS A 448 -1.91 21.27 -5.61
C CYS A 448 -0.65 22.04 -5.18
N PRO A 449 0.03 21.59 -4.10
CA PRO A 449 1.34 22.12 -3.74
C PRO A 449 2.42 21.64 -4.71
N ALA A 450 3.58 22.31 -4.71
CA ALA A 450 4.68 22.06 -5.66
C ALA A 450 5.29 20.65 -5.57
N HIS A 451 5.13 19.98 -4.44
CA HIS A 451 5.65 18.63 -4.20
C HIS A 451 4.62 17.53 -4.45
N CYS A 452 3.40 17.89 -4.89
CA CYS A 452 2.36 16.92 -5.20
C CYS A 452 2.71 16.14 -6.47
N ASN A 453 2.67 14.83 -6.37
CA ASN A 453 2.84 13.91 -7.49
C ASN A 453 1.47 13.52 -8.05
N ILE A 454 1.32 13.58 -9.37
CA ILE A 454 0.11 13.10 -10.04
C ILE A 454 0.36 11.67 -10.49
N GLU A 455 -0.39 10.74 -9.93
CA GLU A 455 -0.33 9.33 -10.32
C GLU A 455 -1.51 9.01 -11.23
N ALA A 456 -1.23 8.39 -12.36
CA ALA A 456 -2.24 7.85 -13.28
C ALA A 456 -1.89 6.41 -13.66
N GLY A 457 -2.84 5.70 -14.28
CA GLY A 457 -2.65 4.33 -14.71
C GLY A 457 -3.25 3.32 -13.74
N VAL A 458 -2.94 2.06 -13.97
CA VAL A 458 -3.54 0.92 -13.28
C VAL A 458 -2.48 0.19 -12.48
N ARG A 459 -2.77 -0.10 -11.22
CA ARG A 459 -1.87 -0.85 -10.33
C ARG A 459 -2.13 -2.37 -10.33
N TRP A 460 -3.18 -2.84 -10.98
CA TRP A 460 -3.48 -4.29 -10.99
C TRP A 460 -2.38 -5.05 -11.72
N SER A 461 -1.88 -6.09 -11.11
CA SER A 461 -0.78 -6.92 -11.64
C SER A 461 -1.12 -7.61 -12.97
N ASP A 462 -2.40 -7.74 -13.32
CA ASP A 462 -2.89 -8.51 -14.46
C ASP A 462 -3.79 -7.71 -15.43
N VAL A 463 -3.45 -6.44 -15.69
CA VAL A 463 -4.15 -5.60 -16.70
C VAL A 463 -4.36 -6.33 -18.03
N GLN A 464 -3.42 -7.22 -18.38
CA GLN A 464 -3.49 -7.98 -19.62
C GLN A 464 -4.64 -8.99 -19.67
N SER A 465 -5.13 -9.42 -18.50
CA SER A 465 -6.17 -10.45 -18.39
C SER A 465 -7.59 -9.89 -18.35
N PHE A 466 -7.75 -8.62 -17.93
CA PHE A 466 -9.05 -8.01 -17.65
C PHE A 466 -9.54 -7.03 -18.72
N VAL A 467 -8.66 -6.57 -19.61
CA VAL A 467 -8.96 -5.46 -20.51
C VAL A 467 -8.70 -5.88 -21.96
N ASP A 468 -9.71 -5.73 -22.82
CA ASP A 468 -9.55 -5.93 -24.26
C ASP A 468 -8.53 -4.94 -24.87
N GLY A 469 -8.08 -5.24 -26.10
CA GLY A 469 -7.06 -4.41 -26.76
C GLY A 469 -7.45 -2.96 -26.96
N THR A 470 -8.75 -2.68 -27.21
CA THR A 470 -9.29 -1.32 -27.43
C THR A 470 -9.28 -0.54 -26.13
N SER A 471 -9.79 -1.12 -25.05
CA SER A 471 -9.81 -0.50 -23.73
C SER A 471 -8.40 -0.25 -23.22
N ARG A 472 -7.44 -1.16 -23.51
CA ARG A 472 -6.03 -0.97 -23.17
C ARG A 472 -5.41 0.23 -23.88
N ALA A 473 -5.73 0.44 -25.17
CA ALA A 473 -5.25 1.59 -25.93
C ALA A 473 -5.76 2.89 -25.33
N VAL A 474 -7.06 2.95 -24.96
CA VAL A 474 -7.67 4.12 -24.31
C VAL A 474 -7.01 4.39 -22.94
N ILE A 475 -6.77 3.38 -22.11
CA ILE A 475 -6.09 3.54 -20.83
C ILE A 475 -4.67 4.06 -21.02
N GLN A 476 -3.93 3.54 -22.02
CA GLN A 476 -2.59 3.99 -22.33
C GLN A 476 -2.53 5.44 -22.83
N ASP A 477 -3.49 5.84 -23.64
CA ASP A 477 -3.64 7.22 -24.12
C ASP A 477 -3.91 8.19 -22.96
N ARG A 478 -4.85 7.86 -22.10
CA ARG A 478 -5.14 8.63 -20.87
C ARG A 478 -3.91 8.72 -19.96
N PHE A 479 -3.22 7.61 -19.74
CA PHE A 479 -1.99 7.59 -18.97
C PHE A 479 -0.94 8.55 -19.54
N SER A 480 -0.72 8.53 -20.85
CA SER A 480 0.25 9.41 -21.51
C SER A 480 -0.12 10.88 -21.33
N SER A 481 -1.42 11.23 -21.45
CA SER A 481 -1.90 12.60 -21.27
C SER A 481 -1.75 13.08 -19.81
N TRP A 482 -1.99 12.21 -18.82
CA TRP A 482 -1.75 12.54 -17.43
C TRP A 482 -0.27 12.64 -17.07
N ASP A 483 0.61 11.87 -17.73
CA ASP A 483 2.06 11.99 -17.58
C ASP A 483 2.57 13.35 -18.10
N GLU A 484 1.94 13.89 -19.18
CA GLU A 484 2.17 15.26 -19.62
C GLU A 484 1.79 16.28 -18.54
N VAL A 485 0.62 16.13 -17.89
CA VAL A 485 0.22 16.99 -16.76
C VAL A 485 1.29 16.98 -15.68
N ASN A 486 1.75 15.79 -15.30
CA ASN A 486 2.78 15.63 -14.26
C ASN A 486 4.10 16.30 -14.65
N SER A 487 4.42 16.37 -15.93
CA SER A 487 5.59 17.08 -16.45
C SER A 487 5.47 18.59 -16.40
N TYR A 488 4.26 19.16 -16.65
CA TYR A 488 4.00 20.60 -16.65
C TYR A 488 3.79 21.17 -15.24
N LEU A 489 3.24 20.39 -14.33
CA LEU A 489 2.78 20.87 -13.03
C LEU A 489 3.87 21.56 -12.20
N PRO A 490 5.10 21.05 -12.04
CA PRO A 490 6.13 21.68 -11.21
C PRO A 490 6.50 23.07 -11.71
N LEU A 491 6.60 23.24 -13.05
CA LEU A 491 6.89 24.52 -13.66
C LEU A 491 5.74 25.51 -13.47
N SER A 492 4.51 25.07 -13.69
CA SER A 492 3.31 25.89 -13.53
C SER A 492 3.13 26.37 -12.09
N VAL A 493 3.39 25.52 -11.11
CA VAL A 493 3.37 25.88 -9.68
C VAL A 493 4.48 26.90 -9.37
N LYS A 494 5.69 26.70 -9.87
CA LYS A 494 6.80 27.63 -9.67
C LYS A 494 6.49 29.02 -10.22
N LEU A 495 6.03 29.10 -11.47
CA LEU A 495 5.66 30.38 -12.11
C LEU A 495 4.58 31.12 -11.31
N ARG A 496 3.59 30.40 -10.81
CA ARG A 496 2.55 31.01 -9.97
C ARG A 496 3.06 31.52 -8.63
N HIS A 497 3.99 30.83 -8.01
CA HIS A 497 4.63 31.32 -6.78
C HIS A 497 5.42 32.61 -7.04
N GLU A 498 6.14 32.68 -8.14
CA GLU A 498 6.87 33.89 -8.56
C GLU A 498 5.90 35.03 -8.88
N GLU A 499 4.82 34.77 -9.64
CA GLU A 499 3.79 35.77 -9.93
C GLU A 499 3.10 36.30 -8.65
N LYS A 500 2.78 35.39 -7.71
CA LYS A 500 2.18 35.76 -6.43
C LYS A 500 3.13 36.64 -5.61
N ALA A 501 4.41 36.31 -5.54
CA ALA A 501 5.41 37.10 -4.82
C ALA A 501 5.52 38.52 -5.39
N VAL A 502 5.55 38.65 -6.72
CA VAL A 502 5.56 39.96 -7.39
C VAL A 502 4.28 40.75 -7.09
N ARG A 503 3.13 40.10 -7.11
CA ARG A 503 1.84 40.74 -6.80
C ARG A 503 1.79 41.24 -5.34
N ASP A 504 2.21 40.41 -4.39
CA ASP A 504 2.26 40.74 -2.96
C ASP A 504 3.23 41.91 -2.71
N ASP A 505 4.32 42.01 -3.48
CA ASP A 505 5.26 43.17 -3.43
C ASP A 505 4.61 44.42 -3.99
N LEU A 506 3.93 44.35 -5.13
CA LEU A 506 3.22 45.48 -5.69
C LEU A 506 2.06 45.95 -4.81
N GLU A 507 1.31 45.06 -4.20
CA GLU A 507 0.25 45.43 -3.26
C GLU A 507 0.80 46.16 -2.04
N ARG A 508 1.96 45.72 -1.52
CA ARG A 508 2.66 46.44 -0.42
C ARG A 508 3.12 47.82 -0.86
N GLU A 509 3.68 47.97 -2.06
CA GLU A 509 4.10 49.26 -2.59
C GLU A 509 2.92 50.22 -2.78
N VAL A 510 1.80 49.71 -3.33
CA VAL A 510 0.55 50.50 -3.50
C VAL A 510 0.04 50.99 -2.14
N GLU A 511 0.07 50.16 -1.08
CA GLU A 511 -0.39 50.57 0.25
C GLU A 511 0.57 51.58 0.86
N ASP A 512 1.88 51.42 0.72
CA ASP A 512 2.88 52.42 1.18
C ASP A 512 2.67 53.79 0.48
N LEU A 513 2.42 53.75 -0.84
CA LEU A 513 2.11 54.97 -1.61
C LEU A 513 0.81 55.61 -1.15
N ARG A 514 -0.24 54.85 -0.83
CA ARG A 514 -1.50 55.40 -0.29
C ARG A 514 -1.27 56.08 1.05
N VAL A 515 -0.52 55.45 1.95
CA VAL A 515 -0.17 56.06 3.26
C VAL A 515 0.63 57.35 3.08
N ARG A 516 1.64 57.33 2.18
CA ARG A 516 2.43 58.53 1.88
C ARG A 516 1.56 59.66 1.32
N ASN A 517 0.65 59.35 0.37
CA ASN A 517 -0.25 60.33 -0.18
C ASN A 517 -1.22 60.92 0.86
N ALA A 518 -1.72 60.10 1.78
CA ALA A 518 -2.56 60.57 2.88
C ALA A 518 -1.78 61.54 3.80
N ILE A 519 -0.54 61.21 4.17
CA ILE A 519 0.33 62.09 4.96
C ILE A 519 0.63 63.40 4.24
N LEU A 520 0.88 63.37 2.93
CA LEU A 520 1.14 64.58 2.14
C LEU A 520 -0.13 65.46 2.02
N ALA A 521 -1.29 64.82 1.86
CA ALA A 521 -2.58 65.56 1.81
C ALA A 521 -2.86 66.25 3.16
N GLU A 522 -2.62 65.57 4.27
CA GLU A 522 -2.75 66.19 5.61
C GLU A 522 -1.78 67.37 5.81
N LYS A 523 -0.50 67.21 5.42
CA LYS A 523 0.48 68.29 5.47
C LYS A 523 0.08 69.48 4.59
N SER A 524 -0.42 69.23 3.40
CA SER A 524 -0.92 70.28 2.49
C SER A 524 -2.13 70.99 3.08
N ALA A 525 -3.05 70.26 3.74
CA ALA A 525 -4.22 70.84 4.39
C ALA A 525 -3.84 71.68 5.63
N MET A 526 -2.80 71.26 6.36
CA MET A 526 -2.25 72.03 7.48
C MET A 526 -1.47 73.26 7.03
N GLY A 527 -0.72 73.19 5.91
CA GLY A 527 -0.01 74.31 5.31
C GLY A 527 -0.93 75.41 4.78
N LEU A 528 -2.08 75.06 4.24
CA LEU A 528 -3.12 75.99 3.79
C LEU A 528 -3.82 76.70 4.97
N LYS A 529 -3.83 76.16 6.17
CA LYS A 529 -4.34 76.80 7.37
C LYS A 529 -3.32 77.71 8.05
N GLY A 530 -2.03 77.63 7.72
CA GLY A 530 -0.95 78.44 8.36
C GLY A 530 -0.67 79.75 7.65
N ASP A 531 -1.13 79.98 6.44
CA ASP A 531 -0.78 81.24 5.66
C ASP A 531 -1.88 82.30 5.62
N GLY A 532 -2.93 82.11 6.44
CA GLY A 532 -4.08 83.05 6.47
C GLY A 532 -4.00 84.17 7.49
N ASP A 533 -2.96 84.28 8.31
CA ASP A 533 -2.92 85.32 9.34
C ASP A 533 -1.51 85.90 9.56
N LYS A 534 -0.99 86.53 8.50
CA LYS A 534 0.06 87.56 8.68
C LYS A 534 -0.40 88.85 8.07
N GLY A 535 -1.25 89.56 8.81
CA GLY A 535 -1.56 90.97 8.53
C GLY A 535 -0.28 91.76 8.54
N CYS A 536 -0.03 92.43 7.41
CA CYS A 536 1.03 93.45 7.26
C CYS A 536 0.70 94.64 8.20
N VAL A 537 1.47 94.81 9.23
CA VAL A 537 1.48 96.11 9.90
C VAL A 537 2.68 96.92 9.39
N ILE A 538 2.38 97.94 8.58
CA ILE A 538 3.32 98.95 8.18
C ILE A 538 3.18 100.08 9.23
N ALA A 539 4.26 100.40 9.87
CA ALA A 539 4.52 101.76 10.43
C ALA A 539 6.01 102.05 10.40
#